data_4fb8cc8a30751da93913c83fd1f431f5
#
_entry.id   4fb8cc8a30751da93913c83fd1f431f5
#
_cell.length_a   1.000
_cell.length_b   1.000
_cell.length_c   1.000
_cell.angle_alpha   90.00
_cell.angle_beta   90.00
_cell.angle_gamma   90.00
#
_symmetry.space_group_name_H-M   'P 1'
#
loop_
_entity.id
_entity.type
_entity.pdbx_description
1 polymer ?
#
loop_
_entity_poly.entity_id
_entity_poly.type
_entity_poly.pdbx_seq_one_letter_code
_entity_poly.pdbx_strand_id
1 'polypeptide(L)'
;VAMAKAADMAGNINVTVDVRYTHEEKPVVLVIYNSRKDNLTHIKTFWKVLRVAGVTPESLCFEAIMKKFLGGVQGEDNYFLNYSDGAPYFGTNDNVYYAGDRAIDHTRRMVKMMKNNGLKIMSYFISDSYISESDKNTFSKMYGKDASFIDCTNMMNVAKSMNQKFLQK
;
A
#
# COMPACT_ATOMS: atom_id res chain seq x y z
N VAL A 1 -7.48 -3.15 10.00
CA VAL A 1 -8.71 -3.29 10.80
C VAL A 1 -9.18 -1.93 11.33
N ALA A 2 -8.35 -1.15 12.02
CA ALA A 2 -8.75 0.14 12.62
C ALA A 2 -9.32 1.13 11.59
N MET A 3 -8.67 1.28 10.44
CA MET A 3 -9.17 2.14 9.35
C MET A 3 -10.48 1.66 8.75
N ALA A 4 -10.61 0.34 8.51
CA ALA A 4 -11.87 -0.23 8.02
C ALA A 4 -13.01 0.05 9.01
N LYS A 5 -12.74 -0.06 10.32
CA LYS A 5 -13.71 0.28 11.37
C LYS A 5 -14.05 1.77 11.38
N ALA A 6 -13.06 2.65 11.24
CA ALA A 6 -13.29 4.10 11.20
C ALA A 6 -14.14 4.51 9.98
N ALA A 7 -13.88 3.90 8.82
CA ALA A 7 -14.66 4.13 7.61
C ALA A 7 -16.12 3.63 7.74
N ASP A 8 -16.30 2.46 8.34
CA ASP A 8 -17.61 1.89 8.63
C ASP A 8 -18.43 2.81 9.55
N MET A 9 -17.77 3.34 10.59
CA MET A 9 -18.41 4.31 11.50
C MET A 9 -18.73 5.66 10.84
N ALA A 10 -17.91 6.11 9.90
CA ALA A 10 -18.12 7.37 9.17
C ALA A 10 -19.28 7.29 8.17
N GLY A 11 -19.56 6.09 7.63
CA GLY A 11 -20.70 5.83 6.74
C GLY A 11 -20.59 6.39 5.32
N ASN A 12 -19.62 7.29 5.07
CA ASN A 12 -19.40 7.95 3.78
C ASN A 12 -18.05 7.65 3.14
N ILE A 13 -17.30 6.70 3.70
CA ILE A 13 -15.99 6.30 3.21
C ILE A 13 -16.04 4.84 2.76
N ASN A 14 -15.71 4.59 1.51
CA ASN A 14 -15.54 3.23 1.00
C ASN A 14 -14.08 2.80 1.15
N VAL A 15 -13.86 1.64 1.73
CA VAL A 15 -12.52 1.07 1.95
C VAL A 15 -12.39 -0.27 1.28
N THR A 16 -11.32 -0.44 0.51
CA THR A 16 -10.85 -1.74 0.07
C THR A 16 -9.48 -2.00 0.70
N VAL A 17 -9.29 -3.17 1.27
CA VAL A 17 -8.00 -3.61 1.82
C VAL A 17 -7.46 -4.73 0.94
N ASP A 18 -6.31 -4.47 0.35
CA ASP A 18 -5.59 -5.43 -0.50
C ASP A 18 -4.29 -5.86 0.20
N VAL A 19 -3.91 -7.11 -0.01
CA VAL A 19 -2.60 -7.65 0.38
C VAL A 19 -1.84 -8.02 -0.88
N ARG A 20 -0.56 -7.67 -0.90
CA ARG A 20 0.36 -7.98 -2.00
C ARG A 20 1.33 -9.06 -1.55
N TYR A 21 1.58 -10.02 -2.41
CA TYR A 21 2.57 -11.07 -2.19
C TYR A 21 2.95 -11.76 -3.50
N THR A 22 3.92 -12.66 -3.44
CA THR A 22 4.30 -13.50 -4.57
C THR A 22 3.80 -14.92 -4.34
N HIS A 23 3.09 -15.48 -5.32
CA HIS A 23 2.63 -16.86 -5.29
C HIS A 23 2.95 -17.52 -6.63
N GLU A 24 3.58 -18.69 -6.58
CA GLU A 24 4.02 -19.42 -7.79
C GLU A 24 4.69 -18.50 -8.82
N GLU A 25 5.68 -17.74 -8.35
CA GLU A 25 6.44 -16.80 -9.19
C GLU A 25 5.60 -15.73 -9.90
N LYS A 26 4.42 -15.42 -9.37
CA LYS A 26 3.54 -14.39 -9.90
C LYS A 26 3.25 -13.32 -8.85
N PRO A 27 3.26 -12.02 -9.23
CA PRO A 27 2.76 -10.96 -8.37
C PRO A 27 1.25 -11.11 -8.17
N VAL A 28 0.80 -11.12 -6.94
CA VAL A 28 -0.61 -11.27 -6.58
C VAL A 28 -1.09 -10.08 -5.76
N VAL A 29 -2.26 -9.58 -6.10
CA VAL A 29 -3.04 -8.63 -5.30
C VAL A 29 -4.31 -9.33 -4.86
N LEU A 30 -4.44 -9.57 -3.57
CA LEU A 30 -5.59 -10.22 -2.97
C LEU A 30 -6.44 -9.20 -2.21
N VAL A 31 -7.69 -9.01 -2.65
CA VAL A 31 -8.67 -8.21 -1.90
C VAL A 31 -9.14 -9.01 -0.70
N ILE A 32 -8.84 -8.54 0.50
CA ILE A 32 -9.22 -9.22 1.75
C ILE A 32 -10.42 -8.56 2.43
N TYR A 33 -10.80 -7.37 2.00
CA TYR A 33 -11.96 -6.66 2.52
C TYR A 33 -12.43 -5.59 1.53
N ASN A 34 -13.75 -5.46 1.41
CA ASN A 34 -14.41 -4.38 0.68
C ASN A 34 -15.64 -3.94 1.47
N SER A 35 -15.64 -2.72 1.98
CA SER A 35 -16.71 -2.18 2.84
C SER A 35 -18.11 -2.18 2.21
N ARG A 36 -18.19 -2.21 0.88
CA ARG A 36 -19.48 -2.30 0.15
C ARG A 36 -20.07 -3.73 0.13
N LYS A 37 -19.28 -4.75 0.46
CA LYS A 37 -19.67 -6.16 0.30
C LYS A 37 -19.48 -6.99 1.56
N ASP A 38 -18.51 -6.61 2.39
CA ASP A 38 -18.04 -7.39 3.52
C ASP A 38 -18.34 -6.67 4.84
N ASN A 39 -18.55 -7.44 5.89
CA ASN A 39 -18.57 -6.90 7.25
C ASN A 39 -17.17 -6.96 7.88
N LEU A 40 -16.96 -6.24 8.98
CA LEU A 40 -15.66 -6.19 9.68
C LEU A 40 -15.21 -7.54 10.24
N THR A 41 -16.12 -8.48 10.46
CA THR A 41 -15.79 -9.83 10.94
C THR A 41 -14.99 -10.59 9.87
N HIS A 42 -15.28 -10.34 8.59
CA HIS A 42 -14.57 -10.95 7.47
C HIS A 42 -13.07 -10.66 7.52
N ILE A 43 -12.67 -9.39 7.69
CA ILE A 43 -11.24 -9.03 7.76
C ILE A 43 -10.53 -9.67 8.97
N LYS A 44 -11.23 -9.81 10.11
CA LYS A 44 -10.67 -10.45 11.30
C LYS A 44 -10.44 -11.95 11.09
N THR A 45 -11.35 -12.61 10.38
CA THR A 45 -11.23 -14.05 10.05
C THR A 45 -10.10 -14.26 9.06
N PHE A 46 -10.03 -13.44 8.03
CA PHE A 46 -9.00 -13.55 6.99
C PHE A 46 -7.60 -13.33 7.54
N TRP A 47 -7.43 -12.42 8.50
CA TRP A 47 -6.14 -12.12 9.14
C TRP A 47 -5.50 -13.34 9.82
N LYS A 48 -6.31 -14.27 10.32
CA LYS A 48 -5.81 -15.48 10.99
C LYS A 48 -5.16 -16.48 10.03
N VAL A 49 -5.54 -16.44 8.75
CA VAL A 49 -5.05 -17.37 7.71
C VAL A 49 -4.05 -16.73 6.76
N LEU A 50 -3.91 -15.40 6.78
CA LEU A 50 -2.91 -14.70 6.00
C LEU A 50 -1.50 -15.12 6.45
N ARG A 51 -0.79 -15.73 5.51
CA ARG A 51 0.65 -15.97 5.66
C ARG A 51 1.36 -15.01 4.71
N VAL A 52 2.17 -14.13 5.27
CA VAL A 52 3.07 -13.30 4.48
C VAL A 52 4.21 -14.20 4.01
N ALA A 53 4.34 -14.38 2.72
CA ALA A 53 5.40 -15.17 2.12
C ALA A 53 5.84 -14.52 0.80
N GLY A 54 7.10 -14.74 0.46
CA GLY A 54 7.65 -14.26 -0.80
C GLY A 54 8.26 -12.87 -0.72
N VAL A 55 8.37 -12.25 -1.87
CA VAL A 55 9.03 -10.96 -2.09
C VAL A 55 8.01 -9.86 -2.37
N THR A 56 8.42 -8.61 -2.30
CA THR A 56 7.53 -7.44 -2.43
C THR A 56 7.50 -6.93 -3.89
N PRO A 57 6.57 -7.42 -4.74
CA PRO A 57 6.46 -7.02 -6.15
C PRO A 57 5.69 -5.70 -6.31
N GLU A 58 6.09 -4.66 -5.61
CA GLU A 58 5.32 -3.46 -5.31
C GLU A 58 4.67 -2.81 -6.54
N SER A 59 5.46 -2.29 -7.46
CA SER A 59 4.93 -1.58 -8.63
C SER A 59 4.26 -2.48 -9.66
N LEU A 60 4.62 -3.76 -9.71
CA LEU A 60 3.91 -4.73 -10.55
C LEU A 60 2.46 -4.93 -10.05
N CYS A 61 2.26 -4.87 -8.75
CA CYS A 61 0.93 -4.89 -8.16
C CYS A 61 0.17 -3.55 -8.35
N PHE A 62 0.88 -2.42 -8.41
CA PHE A 62 0.25 -1.10 -8.62
C PHE A 62 -0.44 -0.99 -9.98
N GLU A 63 0.09 -1.64 -11.01
CA GLU A 63 -0.59 -1.71 -12.31
C GLU A 63 -1.97 -2.36 -12.20
N ALA A 64 -2.07 -3.46 -11.45
CA ALA A 64 -3.35 -4.15 -11.24
C ALA A 64 -4.32 -3.33 -10.39
N ILE A 65 -3.81 -2.66 -9.35
CA ILE A 65 -4.59 -1.77 -8.48
C ILE A 65 -5.12 -0.58 -9.29
N MET A 66 -4.28 0.04 -10.11
CA MET A 66 -4.65 1.20 -10.92
C MET A 66 -5.78 0.87 -11.91
N LYS A 67 -5.77 -0.32 -12.52
CA LYS A 67 -6.86 -0.77 -13.41
C LYS A 67 -8.22 -0.83 -12.71
N LYS A 68 -8.25 -1.10 -11.42
CA LYS A 68 -9.49 -1.04 -10.62
C LYS A 68 -9.98 0.40 -10.41
N PHE A 69 -9.06 1.35 -10.25
CA PHE A 69 -9.40 2.75 -9.97
C PHE A 69 -9.78 3.56 -11.23
N LEU A 70 -9.33 3.15 -12.42
CA LEU A 70 -9.69 3.83 -13.68
C LEU A 70 -11.19 3.77 -14.00
N GLY A 71 -11.96 2.94 -13.29
CA GLY A 71 -13.44 2.91 -13.31
C GLY A 71 -14.10 3.64 -12.14
N GLY A 72 -13.35 4.46 -11.40
CA GLY A 72 -13.86 5.17 -10.21
C GLY A 72 -14.96 6.18 -10.51
N VAL A 73 -15.78 6.45 -9.52
CA VAL A 73 -16.90 7.39 -9.61
C VAL A 73 -16.36 8.82 -9.73
N GLN A 74 -16.76 9.55 -10.77
CA GLN A 74 -16.41 10.96 -10.90
C GLN A 74 -16.96 11.75 -9.69
N GLY A 75 -16.10 12.59 -9.10
CA GLY A 75 -16.49 13.46 -7.98
C GLY A 75 -16.15 12.92 -6.60
N GLU A 76 -15.59 11.71 -6.49
CA GLU A 76 -15.08 11.17 -5.22
C GLU A 76 -13.58 11.44 -5.06
N ASP A 77 -13.15 11.75 -3.83
CA ASP A 77 -11.74 11.78 -3.46
C ASP A 77 -11.21 10.35 -3.29
N ASN A 78 -10.27 9.95 -4.14
CA ASN A 78 -9.69 8.62 -4.11
C ASN A 78 -8.33 8.65 -3.41
N TYR A 79 -8.17 7.83 -2.37
CA TYR A 79 -6.92 7.71 -1.59
C TYR A 79 -6.32 6.33 -1.78
N PHE A 80 -5.03 6.30 -1.98
CA PHE A 80 -4.23 5.09 -1.98
C PHE A 80 -3.25 5.12 -0.82
N LEU A 81 -3.50 4.25 0.17
CA LEU A 81 -2.62 4.09 1.33
C LEU A 81 -1.77 2.85 1.12
N ASN A 82 -0.47 3.06 1.03
CA ASN A 82 0.50 2.00 0.86
C ASN A 82 1.30 1.79 2.16
N TYR A 83 1.47 0.54 2.54
CA TYR A 83 2.34 0.13 3.64
C TYR A 83 3.38 -0.84 3.07
N SER A 84 4.66 -0.52 3.26
CA SER A 84 5.77 -1.31 2.73
C SER A 84 6.91 -1.34 3.74
N ASP A 85 7.62 -2.44 3.78
CA ASP A 85 8.78 -2.71 4.66
C ASP A 85 10.12 -2.53 3.94
N GLY A 86 10.12 -2.07 2.67
CA GLY A 86 11.38 -1.89 1.99
C GLY A 86 11.34 -1.62 0.49
N ALA A 87 12.44 -1.98 -0.15
CA ALA A 87 12.63 -1.81 -1.57
C ALA A 87 11.85 -2.87 -2.37
N PRO A 88 11.30 -2.50 -3.52
CA PRO A 88 10.59 -3.44 -4.37
C PRO A 88 11.54 -4.51 -4.90
N TYR A 89 11.14 -5.75 -4.74
CA TYR A 89 11.89 -6.90 -5.21
C TYR A 89 10.95 -7.96 -5.78
N PHE A 90 11.33 -8.53 -6.92
CA PHE A 90 10.68 -9.70 -7.47
C PHE A 90 11.71 -10.52 -8.28
N GLY A 91 11.72 -11.82 -8.08
CA GLY A 91 12.57 -12.74 -8.82
C GLY A 91 11.86 -14.06 -9.06
N THR A 92 12.17 -14.72 -10.16
CA THR A 92 11.68 -16.06 -10.50
C THR A 92 12.86 -17.01 -10.68
N ASN A 93 12.58 -18.32 -10.68
CA ASN A 93 13.59 -19.35 -10.95
C ASN A 93 14.18 -19.24 -12.36
N ASP A 94 13.42 -18.68 -13.32
CA ASP A 94 13.85 -18.44 -14.70
C ASP A 94 14.70 -17.19 -14.89
N ASN A 95 15.36 -16.72 -13.83
CA ASN A 95 16.23 -15.54 -13.83
C ASN A 95 15.54 -14.19 -14.18
N VAL A 96 14.22 -14.10 -14.07
CA VAL A 96 13.57 -12.80 -14.09
C VAL A 96 13.93 -12.07 -12.80
N TYR A 97 14.69 -10.99 -12.93
CA TYR A 97 15.15 -10.21 -11.80
C TYR A 97 14.63 -8.77 -11.90
N TYR A 98 13.86 -8.40 -10.91
CA TYR A 98 13.27 -7.07 -10.80
C TYR A 98 13.58 -6.49 -9.42
N ALA A 99 14.62 -5.66 -9.38
CA ALA A 99 15.11 -5.06 -8.14
C ALA A 99 15.94 -3.79 -8.42
N GLY A 100 16.48 -3.19 -7.37
CA GLY A 100 17.38 -2.04 -7.44
C GLY A 100 16.76 -0.84 -8.18
N ASP A 101 17.57 -0.07 -8.89
CA ASP A 101 17.15 1.15 -9.56
C ASP A 101 16.02 0.92 -10.57
N ARG A 102 16.01 -0.21 -11.27
CA ARG A 102 14.94 -0.56 -12.22
C ARG A 102 13.58 -0.63 -11.52
N ALA A 103 13.51 -1.30 -10.38
CA ALA A 103 12.29 -1.47 -9.62
C ALA A 103 11.86 -0.16 -8.93
N ILE A 104 12.83 0.61 -8.42
CA ILE A 104 12.63 1.93 -7.81
C ILE A 104 12.04 2.90 -8.85
N ASP A 105 12.65 2.99 -10.03
CA ASP A 105 12.18 3.86 -11.10
C ASP A 105 10.82 3.46 -11.65
N HIS A 106 10.54 2.15 -11.71
CA HIS A 106 9.22 1.68 -12.10
C HIS A 106 8.18 2.06 -11.05
N THR A 107 8.46 1.86 -9.76
CA THR A 107 7.56 2.29 -8.67
C THR A 107 7.30 3.79 -8.74
N ARG A 108 8.35 4.61 -8.93
CA ARG A 108 8.22 6.06 -9.08
C ARG A 108 7.31 6.46 -10.26
N ARG A 109 7.46 5.78 -11.41
CA ARG A 109 6.59 6.01 -12.59
C ARG A 109 5.14 5.64 -12.31
N MET A 110 4.89 4.49 -11.67
CA MET A 110 3.55 4.06 -11.30
C MET A 110 2.88 5.02 -10.31
N VAL A 111 3.60 5.46 -9.28
CA VAL A 111 3.14 6.49 -8.34
C VAL A 111 2.74 7.78 -9.06
N LYS A 112 3.57 8.24 -10.01
CA LYS A 112 3.26 9.43 -10.84
C LYS A 112 2.00 9.21 -11.69
N MET A 113 1.87 8.04 -12.31
CA MET A 113 0.68 7.71 -13.10
C MET A 113 -0.59 7.67 -12.25
N MET A 114 -0.53 7.07 -11.06
CA MET A 114 -1.65 7.03 -10.11
C MET A 114 -2.10 8.45 -9.74
N LYS A 115 -1.15 9.33 -9.42
CA LYS A 115 -1.44 10.75 -9.12
C LYS A 115 -2.06 11.49 -10.30
N ASN A 116 -1.55 11.29 -11.49
CA ASN A 116 -2.09 11.90 -12.72
C ASN A 116 -3.52 11.41 -13.01
N ASN A 117 -3.91 10.25 -12.49
CA ASN A 117 -5.27 9.74 -12.56
C ASN A 117 -6.12 10.11 -11.32
N GLY A 118 -5.69 11.11 -10.54
CA GLY A 118 -6.47 11.68 -9.46
C GLY A 118 -6.38 10.96 -8.11
N LEU A 119 -5.47 9.97 -7.96
CA LEU A 119 -5.29 9.32 -6.67
C LEU A 119 -4.41 10.17 -5.74
N LYS A 120 -4.89 10.40 -4.53
CA LYS A 120 -4.11 10.97 -3.43
C LYS A 120 -3.32 9.85 -2.75
N ILE A 121 -2.00 9.91 -2.82
CA ILE A 121 -1.13 8.80 -2.36
C ILE A 121 -0.54 9.14 -0.99
N MET A 122 -0.55 8.17 -0.11
CA MET A 122 0.15 8.17 1.17
C MET A 122 0.89 6.85 1.31
N SER A 123 2.23 6.89 1.32
CA SER A 123 3.07 5.69 1.44
C SER A 123 3.84 5.70 2.75
N TYR A 124 3.70 4.63 3.49
CA TYR A 124 4.30 4.44 4.79
C TYR A 124 5.35 3.34 4.73
N PHE A 125 6.61 3.70 5.02
CA PHE A 125 7.65 2.75 5.34
C PHE A 125 7.44 2.26 6.77
N ILE A 126 7.31 0.95 6.94
CA ILE A 126 7.05 0.33 8.23
C ILE A 126 8.28 -0.50 8.62
N SER A 127 8.82 -0.28 9.82
CA SER A 127 9.88 -1.12 10.37
C SER A 127 9.68 -1.32 11.87
N ASP A 128 10.08 -2.48 12.35
CA ASP A 128 10.21 -2.81 13.78
C ASP A 128 11.63 -2.55 14.30
N SER A 129 12.50 -2.05 13.43
CA SER A 129 13.91 -1.77 13.70
C SER A 129 14.31 -0.40 13.19
N TYR A 130 15.60 -0.06 13.40
CA TYR A 130 16.16 1.20 12.88
C TYR A 130 16.06 1.28 11.35
N ILE A 131 15.47 2.36 10.86
CA ILE A 131 15.38 2.65 9.42
C ILE A 131 16.65 3.38 9.01
N SER A 132 17.47 2.76 8.18
CA SER A 132 18.71 3.37 7.70
C SER A 132 18.44 4.58 6.80
N GLU A 133 19.41 5.51 6.70
CA GLU A 133 19.32 6.63 5.75
C GLU A 133 19.26 6.14 4.29
N SER A 134 19.86 5.00 3.97
CA SER A 134 19.75 4.35 2.65
C SER A 134 18.32 3.96 2.34
N ASP A 135 17.62 3.33 3.30
CA ASP A 135 16.23 2.93 3.14
C ASP A 135 15.30 4.13 2.99
N LYS A 136 15.52 5.16 3.82
CA LYS A 136 14.76 6.43 3.72
C LYS A 136 14.95 7.09 2.35
N ASN A 137 16.19 7.13 1.85
CA ASN A 137 16.49 7.69 0.55
C ASN A 137 15.85 6.88 -0.59
N THR A 138 15.93 5.56 -0.53
CA THR A 138 15.30 4.66 -1.50
C THR A 138 13.80 4.84 -1.53
N PHE A 139 13.16 4.84 -0.37
CA PHE A 139 11.71 5.02 -0.27
C PHE A 139 11.27 6.41 -0.74
N SER A 140 12.04 7.45 -0.38
CA SER A 140 11.78 8.82 -0.84
C SER A 140 11.96 8.99 -2.35
N LYS A 141 12.88 8.26 -2.99
CA LYS A 141 13.00 8.24 -4.46
C LYS A 141 11.73 7.71 -5.14
N MET A 142 11.05 6.73 -4.55
CA MET A 142 9.82 6.15 -5.08
C MET A 142 8.60 7.05 -4.89
N TYR A 143 8.42 7.60 -3.69
CA TYR A 143 7.17 8.24 -3.26
C TYR A 143 7.27 9.77 -3.09
N GLY A 144 8.49 10.31 -3.08
CA GLY A 144 8.71 11.75 -2.91
C GLY A 144 8.14 12.27 -1.59
N LYS A 145 7.41 13.37 -1.65
CA LYS A 145 6.77 14.01 -0.48
C LYS A 145 5.65 13.17 0.18
N ASP A 146 5.18 12.13 -0.49
CA ASP A 146 4.14 11.24 0.03
C ASP A 146 4.73 10.08 0.85
N ALA A 147 6.07 9.97 0.89
CA ALA A 147 6.77 9.05 1.77
C ALA A 147 6.62 9.48 3.22
N SER A 148 6.31 8.52 4.08
CA SER A 148 6.26 8.70 5.53
C SER A 148 6.91 7.49 6.20
N PHE A 149 7.56 7.71 7.33
CA PHE A 149 8.30 6.67 8.04
C PHE A 149 7.64 6.43 9.38
N ILE A 150 7.33 5.18 9.65
CA ILE A 150 6.61 4.77 10.85
C ILE A 150 7.45 3.76 11.62
N ASP A 151 7.75 4.10 12.85
CA ASP A 151 8.22 3.16 13.84
C ASP A 151 7.03 2.38 14.40
N CYS A 152 6.97 1.07 14.08
CA CYS A 152 5.90 0.19 14.51
C CYS A 152 5.92 -0.11 16.01
N THR A 153 6.98 0.23 16.71
CA THR A 153 7.03 0.08 18.17
C THR A 153 6.08 1.05 18.87
N ASN A 154 5.63 2.11 18.17
CA ASN A 154 4.70 3.11 18.69
C ASN A 154 3.46 3.27 17.81
N MET A 155 2.51 2.34 17.94
CA MET A 155 1.25 2.33 17.20
C MET A 155 0.39 3.60 17.35
N MET A 156 0.54 4.35 18.47
CA MET A 156 -0.17 5.62 18.65
C MET A 156 0.32 6.70 17.68
N ASN A 157 1.60 6.71 17.33
CA ASN A 157 2.15 7.65 16.36
C ASN A 157 1.65 7.36 14.95
N VAL A 158 1.40 6.10 14.61
CA VAL A 158 0.78 5.69 13.35
C VAL A 158 -0.61 6.32 13.20
N ALA A 159 -1.47 6.14 14.20
CA ALA A 159 -2.83 6.68 14.19
C ALA A 159 -2.85 8.22 14.13
N LYS A 160 -1.96 8.89 14.87
CA LYS A 160 -1.82 10.36 14.82
C LYS A 160 -1.39 10.86 13.45
N SER A 161 -0.36 10.25 12.87
CA SER A 161 0.16 10.63 11.54
C SER A 161 -0.91 10.48 10.46
N MET A 162 -1.69 9.42 10.53
CA MET A 162 -2.79 9.19 9.60
C MET A 162 -3.89 10.23 9.76
N ASN A 163 -4.36 10.48 10.98
CA ASN A 163 -5.39 11.48 11.25
C ASN A 163 -4.98 12.87 10.82
N GLN A 164 -3.74 13.28 11.08
CA GLN A 164 -3.24 14.58 10.64
C GLN A 164 -3.29 14.76 9.12
N LYS A 165 -2.95 13.74 8.35
CA LYS A 165 -2.99 13.83 6.88
C LYS A 165 -4.41 13.80 6.30
N PHE A 166 -5.35 13.12 6.96
CA PHE A 166 -6.77 13.13 6.55
C PHE A 166 -7.48 14.44 6.92
N LEU A 167 -7.04 15.10 7.99
CA LEU A 167 -7.65 16.35 8.48
C LEU A 167 -7.03 17.60 7.86
N GLN A 168 -5.84 17.51 7.25
CA GLN A 168 -5.25 18.60 6.46
C GLN A 168 -5.95 18.65 5.09
N LYS A 169 -7.07 19.37 5.05
CA LYS A 169 -7.73 19.78 3.80
C LYS A 169 -7.07 21.04 3.24
#